data_e929a598e491320293c491724d1c5a5a
#
_entry.id   e929a598e491320293c491724d1c5a5a
#
_cell.length_a   1.000
_cell.length_b   1.000
_cell.length_c   1.000
_cell.angle_alpha   90.00
_cell.angle_beta   90.00
_cell.angle_gamma   90.00
#
_symmetry.space_group_name_H-M   'P 1'
#
loop_
_entity.id
_entity.type
_entity.pdbx_description
1 polymer ?
#
loop_
_entity_poly.entity_id
_entity_poly.type
_entity_poly.pdbx_seq_one_letter_code
_entity_poly.pdbx_strand_id
1 'polypeptide(L)'
;MATQSRWQSLTHARQLFNQQGVVPGGLVAEPILRSWRRCADLGIDMRGARRAEPMTAAELREARQRNEALRRMSEPAMALLRREGGSDGLVILSDAQGLVLDSDGDIDFAQRASRVALMPGAPWDEAAAGTNAIGTALAEGRSIIVDGAEHYFEPNRILTCAAVPITDSEGRMLGVLDLSSPAREVRPDVLARVRAAVDLIEHQLFDTAHEPCAVLHLHVDRSGLGTPGEGLLAFQGDLLVGANRRAMQALGLAATALGVYRYADLFDGDLEQAPDAAGRVHARGGAIYHARLRR
;
A
#
# COMPACT_ATOMS: atom_id res chain seq x y z
N MET A 1 4.29 27.54 -13.41
CA MET A 1 3.66 28.53 -12.47
C MET A 1 2.88 27.84 -11.36
N ALA A 2 2.02 26.85 -11.62
CA ALA A 2 1.22 26.15 -10.58
C ALA A 2 2.08 25.43 -9.51
N THR A 3 3.14 24.74 -9.91
CA THR A 3 4.05 23.98 -9.04
C THR A 3 4.79 24.88 -8.03
N GLN A 4 5.30 26.03 -8.49
CA GLN A 4 6.02 26.98 -7.64
C GLN A 4 5.09 27.61 -6.58
N SER A 5 3.83 27.87 -6.93
CA SER A 5 2.79 28.34 -6.00
C SER A 5 2.49 27.27 -4.93
N ARG A 6 2.38 25.98 -5.29
CA ARG A 6 2.14 24.89 -4.34
C ARG A 6 3.29 24.74 -3.34
N TRP A 7 4.55 24.77 -3.80
CA TRP A 7 5.71 24.70 -2.92
C TRP A 7 5.76 25.83 -1.89
N GLN A 8 5.45 27.05 -2.32
CA GLN A 8 5.38 28.22 -1.43
C GLN A 8 4.26 28.04 -0.38
N SER A 9 3.08 27.57 -0.80
CA SER A 9 1.95 27.31 0.10
C SER A 9 2.28 26.23 1.13
N LEU A 10 2.91 25.11 0.73
CA LEU A 10 3.34 24.06 1.64
C LEU A 10 4.43 24.53 2.62
N THR A 11 5.38 25.34 2.17
CA THR A 11 6.42 25.91 3.04
C THR A 11 5.79 26.83 4.08
N HIS A 12 4.81 27.64 3.68
CA HIS A 12 4.06 28.49 4.59
C HIS A 12 3.23 27.67 5.59
N ALA A 13 2.54 26.63 5.12
CA ALA A 13 1.78 25.70 5.99
C ALA A 13 2.68 25.08 7.07
N ARG A 14 3.88 24.60 6.70
CA ARG A 14 4.88 24.08 7.66
C ARG A 14 5.28 25.12 8.71
N GLN A 15 5.52 26.37 8.29
CA GLN A 15 5.88 27.44 9.22
C GLN A 15 4.75 27.68 10.23
N LEU A 16 3.51 27.77 9.76
CA LEU A 16 2.33 27.93 10.62
C LEU A 16 2.19 26.74 11.58
N PHE A 17 2.30 25.51 11.07
CA PHE A 17 2.22 24.33 11.91
C PHE A 17 3.30 24.31 13.00
N ASN A 18 4.55 24.58 12.63
CA ASN A 18 5.67 24.60 13.57
C ASN A 18 5.58 25.71 14.64
N GLN A 19 4.95 26.84 14.31
CA GLN A 19 4.82 27.98 15.22
C GLN A 19 3.56 27.93 16.08
N GLN A 20 2.46 27.42 15.53
CA GLN A 20 1.12 27.56 16.11
C GLN A 20 0.39 26.21 16.30
N GLY A 21 0.93 25.10 15.75
CA GLY A 21 0.26 23.79 15.76
C GLY A 21 -0.96 23.71 14.84
N VAL A 22 -1.25 24.76 14.06
CA VAL A 22 -2.47 24.88 13.25
C VAL A 22 -2.10 25.24 11.82
N VAL A 23 -2.83 24.67 10.87
CA VAL A 23 -2.73 24.99 9.43
C VAL A 23 -4.12 25.35 8.90
N PRO A 24 -4.26 26.47 8.18
CA PRO A 24 -5.52 26.80 7.51
C PRO A 24 -5.98 25.69 6.56
N GLY A 25 -7.29 25.45 6.49
CA GLY A 25 -7.87 24.40 5.64
C GLY A 25 -7.47 24.55 4.17
N GLY A 26 -7.23 23.38 3.51
CA GLY A 26 -6.92 23.33 2.08
C GLY A 26 -5.46 23.54 1.68
N LEU A 27 -4.56 23.92 2.60
CA LEU A 27 -3.13 24.07 2.31
C LEU A 27 -2.38 22.73 2.32
N VAL A 28 -2.82 21.79 3.14
CA VAL A 28 -2.23 20.44 3.29
C VAL A 28 -3.36 19.42 3.27
N ALA A 29 -3.13 18.28 2.62
CA ALA A 29 -4.10 17.20 2.61
C ALA A 29 -4.33 16.66 4.04
N GLU A 30 -5.59 16.35 4.37
CA GLU A 30 -5.96 15.89 5.71
C GLU A 30 -5.13 14.73 6.27
N PRO A 31 -4.78 13.67 5.49
CA PRO A 31 -3.93 12.60 6.01
C PRO A 31 -2.53 13.07 6.40
N ILE A 32 -1.97 14.00 5.63
CA ILE A 32 -0.66 14.59 5.93
C ILE A 32 -0.74 15.44 7.20
N LEU A 33 -1.79 16.23 7.34
CA LEU A 33 -1.99 17.05 8.54
C LEU A 33 -2.21 16.19 9.80
N ARG A 34 -2.96 15.07 9.69
CA ARG A 34 -3.08 14.10 10.79
C ARG A 34 -1.73 13.49 11.15
N SER A 35 -0.94 13.12 10.14
CA SER A 35 0.42 12.61 10.34
C SER A 35 1.32 13.65 11.04
N TRP A 36 1.27 14.92 10.61
CA TRP A 36 2.03 15.99 11.28
C TRP A 36 1.64 16.13 12.75
N ARG A 37 0.35 16.01 13.08
CA ARG A 37 -0.13 16.04 14.47
C ARG A 37 0.39 14.85 15.27
N ARG A 38 0.28 13.60 14.75
CA ARG A 38 0.84 12.41 15.41
C ARG A 38 2.34 12.56 15.67
N CYS A 39 3.09 13.07 14.71
CA CYS A 39 4.52 13.33 14.89
C CYS A 39 4.80 14.38 15.96
N ALA A 40 4.02 15.46 16.02
CA ALA A 40 4.13 16.49 17.06
C ALA A 40 3.78 15.92 18.44
N ASP A 41 2.72 15.11 18.57
CA ASP A 41 2.31 14.44 19.80
C ASP A 41 3.38 13.46 20.32
N LEU A 42 4.16 12.84 19.42
CA LEU A 42 5.34 12.04 19.74
C LEU A 42 6.55 12.88 20.19
N GLY A 43 6.41 14.22 20.21
CA GLY A 43 7.48 15.16 20.57
C GLY A 43 8.62 15.16 19.54
N ILE A 44 8.33 14.94 18.26
CA ILE A 44 9.32 14.99 17.17
C ILE A 44 9.45 16.45 16.70
N ASP A 45 10.68 16.98 16.65
CA ASP A 45 10.94 18.30 16.06
C ASP A 45 11.11 18.17 14.53
N MET A 46 10.38 18.97 13.76
CA MET A 46 10.50 19.04 12.29
C MET A 46 11.90 19.39 11.78
N ARG A 47 12.68 20.11 12.61
CA ARG A 47 14.06 20.51 12.34
C ARG A 47 15.07 19.47 12.84
N GLY A 48 14.60 18.47 13.58
CA GLY A 48 15.41 17.43 14.16
C GLY A 48 15.95 16.44 13.13
N ALA A 49 16.78 15.52 13.63
CA ALA A 49 17.27 14.37 12.88
C ALA A 49 16.39 13.14 13.17
N ARG A 50 16.53 12.12 12.32
CA ARG A 50 15.93 10.80 12.56
C ARG A 50 16.28 10.27 13.96
N ARG A 51 15.33 9.54 14.56
CA ARG A 51 15.48 8.97 15.90
C ARG A 51 16.06 7.58 15.94
N ALA A 52 16.08 6.87 14.81
CA ALA A 52 16.55 5.49 14.75
C ALA A 52 17.63 5.30 13.69
N GLU A 53 18.62 4.48 14.04
CA GLU A 53 19.67 4.05 13.12
C GLU A 53 19.23 2.81 12.34
N PRO A 54 19.78 2.57 11.13
CA PRO A 54 19.54 1.34 10.39
C PRO A 54 19.99 0.12 11.20
N MET A 55 19.29 -0.99 11.03
CA MET A 55 19.62 -2.29 11.59
C MET A 55 20.98 -2.79 11.09
N THR A 56 21.62 -3.66 11.88
CA THR A 56 22.79 -4.42 11.43
C THR A 56 22.42 -5.38 10.30
N ALA A 57 23.42 -5.83 9.54
CA ALA A 57 23.20 -6.81 8.48
C ALA A 57 22.63 -8.16 8.99
N ALA A 58 22.88 -8.53 10.23
CA ALA A 58 22.34 -9.73 10.85
C ALA A 58 20.84 -9.57 11.14
N GLU A 59 20.45 -8.48 11.79
CA GLU A 59 19.05 -8.16 12.10
C GLU A 59 18.21 -8.00 10.83
N LEU A 60 18.74 -7.36 9.80
CA LEU A 60 18.07 -7.26 8.49
C LEU A 60 17.85 -8.64 7.85
N ARG A 61 18.84 -9.54 7.92
CA ARG A 61 18.65 -10.90 7.41
C ARG A 61 17.52 -11.64 8.13
N GLU A 62 17.45 -11.53 9.45
CA GLU A 62 16.37 -12.12 10.24
C GLU A 62 15.01 -11.50 9.90
N ALA A 63 14.95 -10.18 9.76
CA ALA A 63 13.74 -9.49 9.33
C ALA A 63 13.27 -9.95 7.94
N ARG A 64 14.19 -10.08 7.00
CA ARG A 64 13.94 -10.61 5.65
C ARG A 64 13.44 -12.05 5.67
N GLN A 65 13.99 -12.88 6.54
CA GLN A 65 13.53 -14.28 6.69
C GLN A 65 12.12 -14.35 7.26
N ARG A 66 11.79 -13.55 8.27
CA ARG A 66 10.41 -13.46 8.79
C ARG A 66 9.39 -13.02 7.74
N ASN A 67 9.82 -12.21 6.76
CA ASN A 67 9.00 -11.65 5.69
C ASN A 67 9.25 -12.32 4.32
N GLU A 68 9.78 -13.55 4.31
CA GLU A 68 10.20 -14.22 3.05
C GLU A 68 9.08 -14.36 2.04
N ALA A 69 7.86 -14.76 2.47
CA ALA A 69 6.71 -14.89 1.58
C ALA A 69 6.35 -13.55 0.92
N LEU A 70 6.26 -12.47 1.70
CA LEU A 70 5.99 -11.12 1.20
C LEU A 70 7.07 -10.70 0.19
N ARG A 71 8.34 -10.86 0.52
CA ARG A 71 9.48 -10.49 -0.34
C ARG A 71 9.46 -11.23 -1.67
N ARG A 72 9.31 -12.57 -1.61
CA ARG A 72 9.27 -13.43 -2.80
C ARG A 72 8.11 -13.07 -3.74
N MET A 73 6.92 -12.80 -3.20
CA MET A 73 5.76 -12.40 -4.01
C MET A 73 5.85 -10.97 -4.52
N SER A 74 6.62 -10.11 -3.84
CA SER A 74 6.80 -8.71 -4.26
C SER A 74 7.85 -8.53 -5.36
N GLU A 75 8.83 -9.42 -5.47
CA GLU A 75 9.97 -9.28 -6.39
C GLU A 75 9.55 -9.06 -7.87
N PRO A 76 8.62 -9.85 -8.47
CA PRO A 76 8.19 -9.62 -9.87
C PRO A 76 7.48 -8.27 -10.06
N ALA A 77 6.64 -7.88 -9.09
CA ALA A 77 5.91 -6.61 -9.13
C ALA A 77 6.84 -5.41 -8.98
N MET A 78 7.84 -5.49 -8.11
CA MET A 78 8.89 -4.48 -7.95
C MET A 78 9.68 -4.30 -9.25
N ALA A 79 10.12 -5.41 -9.85
CA ALA A 79 10.86 -5.40 -11.12
C ALA A 79 10.05 -4.79 -12.28
N LEU A 80 8.73 -5.08 -12.33
CA LEU A 80 7.82 -4.49 -13.32
C LEU A 80 7.68 -2.98 -13.07
N LEU A 81 7.37 -2.58 -11.84
CA LEU A 81 7.17 -1.19 -11.45
C LEU A 81 8.43 -0.33 -11.72
N ARG A 82 9.63 -0.89 -11.47
CA ARG A 82 10.90 -0.26 -11.79
C ARG A 82 11.04 0.03 -13.30
N ARG A 83 10.75 -0.96 -14.15
CA ARG A 83 10.84 -0.81 -15.62
C ARG A 83 9.89 0.25 -16.17
N GLU A 84 8.69 0.32 -15.61
CA GLU A 84 7.68 1.28 -16.01
C GLU A 84 7.86 2.65 -15.33
N GLY A 85 8.53 2.72 -14.16
CA GLY A 85 8.70 3.90 -13.31
C GLY A 85 9.51 5.03 -13.87
N GLY A 86 10.30 4.78 -14.89
CA GLY A 86 11.34 5.71 -15.36
C GLY A 86 12.67 5.46 -14.64
N SER A 87 13.73 6.13 -15.10
CA SER A 87 15.12 5.83 -14.73
C SER A 87 15.58 6.41 -13.39
N ASP A 88 14.80 7.22 -12.69
CA ASP A 88 15.29 8.08 -11.61
C ASP A 88 14.58 7.90 -10.25
N GLY A 89 14.07 6.70 -9.94
CA GLY A 89 13.40 6.39 -8.68
C GLY A 89 13.81 5.07 -8.05
N LEU A 90 13.32 4.82 -6.83
CA LEU A 90 13.44 3.57 -6.09
C LEU A 90 12.06 2.97 -5.81
N VAL A 91 11.89 1.69 -6.09
CA VAL A 91 10.81 0.87 -5.57
C VAL A 91 11.27 0.28 -4.24
N ILE A 92 10.48 0.43 -3.20
CA ILE A 92 10.83 0.07 -1.82
C ILE A 92 9.75 -0.83 -1.27
N LEU A 93 10.16 -1.94 -0.65
CA LEU A 93 9.29 -2.83 0.12
C LEU A 93 9.60 -2.67 1.60
N SER A 94 8.59 -2.38 2.41
CA SER A 94 8.69 -2.42 3.87
C SER A 94 7.81 -3.52 4.46
N ASP A 95 8.11 -3.91 5.71
CA ASP A 95 7.20 -4.72 6.52
C ASP A 95 6.07 -3.88 7.16
N ALA A 96 5.22 -4.56 7.93
CA ALA A 96 4.09 -3.94 8.63
C ALA A 96 4.51 -2.97 9.77
N GLN A 97 5.76 -2.96 10.17
CA GLN A 97 6.34 -2.05 11.14
C GLN A 97 7.04 -0.85 10.48
N GLY A 98 7.09 -0.82 9.14
CA GLY A 98 7.74 0.24 8.39
C GLY A 98 9.25 0.05 8.22
N LEU A 99 9.79 -1.13 8.55
CA LEU A 99 11.18 -1.46 8.27
C LEU A 99 11.37 -1.69 6.77
N VAL A 100 12.27 -0.98 6.14
CA VAL A 100 12.64 -1.20 4.74
C VAL A 100 13.34 -2.55 4.60
N LEU A 101 12.72 -3.48 3.90
CA LEU A 101 13.25 -4.82 3.64
C LEU A 101 14.14 -4.84 2.40
N ASP A 102 13.64 -4.29 1.30
CA ASP A 102 14.29 -4.30 0.00
C ASP A 102 14.06 -2.98 -0.74
N SER A 103 15.00 -2.66 -1.63
CA SER A 103 14.87 -1.55 -2.56
C SER A 103 15.50 -1.91 -3.91
N ASP A 104 14.88 -1.46 -5.01
CA ASP A 104 15.36 -1.66 -6.38
C ASP A 104 15.13 -0.40 -7.20
N GLY A 105 16.12 0.04 -7.99
CA GLY A 105 15.99 1.22 -8.83
C GLY A 105 17.28 1.87 -9.23
N ASP A 106 17.25 3.19 -9.44
CA ASP A 106 18.38 3.99 -9.89
C ASP A 106 19.49 4.10 -8.84
N ILE A 107 20.73 3.81 -9.24
CA ILE A 107 21.88 3.79 -8.33
C ILE A 107 22.22 5.19 -7.80
N ASP A 108 22.15 6.21 -8.65
CA ASP A 108 22.49 7.58 -8.28
C ASP A 108 21.43 8.15 -7.33
N PHE A 109 20.16 7.81 -7.57
CA PHE A 109 19.09 8.18 -6.64
C PHE A 109 19.20 7.39 -5.32
N ALA A 110 19.53 6.09 -5.35
CA ALA A 110 19.77 5.29 -4.16
C ALA A 110 20.84 5.88 -3.26
N GLN A 111 21.95 6.37 -3.84
CA GLN A 111 23.01 7.05 -3.08
C GLN A 111 22.54 8.37 -2.46
N ARG A 112 21.66 9.12 -3.14
CA ARG A 112 21.06 10.34 -2.56
C ARG A 112 20.06 9.99 -1.45
N ALA A 113 19.21 9.01 -1.69
CA ALA A 113 18.21 8.54 -0.74
C ALA A 113 18.84 7.95 0.54
N SER A 114 20.01 7.30 0.43
CA SER A 114 20.72 6.77 1.58
C SER A 114 21.21 7.87 2.55
N ARG A 115 21.40 9.11 2.07
CA ARG A 115 21.74 10.26 2.94
C ARG A 115 20.63 10.62 3.92
N VAL A 116 19.38 10.29 3.57
CA VAL A 116 18.22 10.40 4.47
C VAL A 116 17.80 9.03 5.01
N ALA A 117 18.73 8.05 4.94
CA ALA A 117 18.55 6.66 5.37
C ALA A 117 17.34 5.96 4.74
N LEU A 118 16.97 6.30 3.49
CA LEU A 118 16.00 5.53 2.72
C LEU A 118 16.72 4.36 2.06
N MET A 119 16.92 3.29 2.83
CA MET A 119 17.71 2.12 2.46
C MET A 119 17.28 0.89 3.27
N PRO A 120 17.56 -0.35 2.81
CA PRO A 120 17.26 -1.56 3.56
C PRO A 120 17.85 -1.56 4.98
N GLY A 121 17.06 -2.00 5.94
CA GLY A 121 17.38 -2.01 7.37
C GLY A 121 17.00 -0.73 8.11
N ALA A 122 16.55 0.31 7.41
CA ALA A 122 16.13 1.54 8.06
C ALA A 122 14.63 1.54 8.40
N PRO A 123 14.24 1.93 9.63
CA PRO A 123 12.83 2.09 9.99
C PRO A 123 12.27 3.39 9.39
N TRP A 124 11.09 3.28 8.76
CA TRP A 124 10.37 4.39 8.14
C TRP A 124 8.94 4.54 8.66
N ASP A 125 8.67 4.04 9.87
CA ASP A 125 7.47 4.42 10.62
C ASP A 125 7.49 5.91 11.02
N GLU A 126 6.33 6.47 11.41
CA GLU A 126 6.21 7.89 11.75
C GLU A 126 7.04 8.28 12.98
N ALA A 127 7.26 7.36 13.94
CA ALA A 127 8.05 7.66 15.13
C ALA A 127 9.55 7.78 14.81
N ALA A 128 10.06 7.02 13.85
CA ALA A 128 11.46 7.03 13.42
C ALA A 128 11.76 8.09 12.36
N ALA A 129 10.89 8.26 11.37
CA ALA A 129 11.14 9.06 10.18
C ALA A 129 10.20 10.26 9.99
N GLY A 130 9.31 10.53 10.97
CA GLY A 130 8.29 11.56 10.85
C GLY A 130 7.28 11.24 9.74
N THR A 131 6.47 12.21 9.33
CA THR A 131 5.58 12.05 8.18
C THR A 131 6.38 11.69 6.93
N ASN A 132 6.06 10.54 6.36
CA ASN A 132 6.61 9.98 5.14
C ASN A 132 5.58 9.04 4.52
N ALA A 133 5.73 8.65 3.25
CA ALA A 133 4.68 7.88 2.58
C ALA A 133 4.50 6.48 3.20
N ILE A 134 5.58 5.78 3.57
CA ILE A 134 5.52 4.43 4.15
C ILE A 134 4.80 4.47 5.51
N GLY A 135 5.33 5.24 6.47
CA GLY A 135 4.78 5.33 7.82
C GLY A 135 3.36 5.88 7.85
N THR A 136 3.07 6.90 7.02
CA THR A 136 1.72 7.46 6.93
C THR A 136 0.74 6.49 6.28
N ALA A 137 1.15 5.71 5.25
CA ALA A 137 0.30 4.68 4.65
C ALA A 137 -0.04 3.57 5.66
N LEU A 138 0.91 3.16 6.50
CA LEU A 138 0.68 2.21 7.59
C LEU A 138 -0.31 2.76 8.63
N ALA A 139 -0.08 3.99 9.09
CA ALA A 139 -0.92 4.62 10.12
C ALA A 139 -2.36 4.91 9.63
N GLU A 140 -2.53 5.27 8.35
CA GLU A 140 -3.83 5.57 7.76
C GLU A 140 -4.54 4.34 7.15
N GLY A 141 -3.84 3.21 6.98
CA GLY A 141 -4.35 2.01 6.32
C GLY A 141 -4.75 2.22 4.85
N ARG A 142 -4.18 3.22 4.18
CA ARG A 142 -4.55 3.62 2.81
C ARG A 142 -3.37 4.17 2.01
N SER A 143 -3.54 4.21 0.70
CA SER A 143 -2.54 4.78 -0.21
C SER A 143 -2.31 6.26 0.05
N ILE A 144 -1.04 6.68 0.03
CA ILE A 144 -0.60 8.05 0.35
C ILE A 144 0.45 8.50 -0.67
N ILE A 145 0.39 9.77 -1.03
CA ILE A 145 1.53 10.48 -1.64
C ILE A 145 2.03 11.49 -0.63
N VAL A 146 3.34 11.55 -0.44
CA VAL A 146 4.02 12.58 0.36
C VAL A 146 5.04 13.28 -0.54
N ASP A 147 4.84 14.57 -0.79
CA ASP A 147 5.60 15.33 -1.77
C ASP A 147 6.45 16.41 -1.09
N GLY A 148 7.76 16.31 -1.24
CA GLY A 148 8.69 17.36 -0.83
C GLY A 148 8.44 17.90 0.57
N ALA A 149 7.90 19.11 0.67
CA ALA A 149 7.65 19.80 1.93
C ALA A 149 6.52 19.19 2.79
N GLU A 150 5.80 18.19 2.32
CA GLU A 150 4.86 17.40 3.12
C GLU A 150 5.57 16.44 4.09
N HIS A 151 6.82 16.03 3.79
CA HIS A 151 7.64 15.25 4.72
C HIS A 151 7.89 16.03 6.02
N TYR A 152 7.84 15.32 7.16
CA TYR A 152 8.02 15.96 8.46
C TYR A 152 9.45 16.48 8.66
N PHE A 153 10.45 15.65 8.45
CA PHE A 153 11.86 16.07 8.54
C PHE A 153 12.30 16.87 7.31
N GLU A 154 13.02 17.95 7.54
CA GLU A 154 13.49 18.83 6.47
C GLU A 154 14.42 18.11 5.46
N PRO A 155 15.37 17.25 5.87
CA PRO A 155 16.20 16.50 4.91
C PRO A 155 15.40 15.61 3.95
N ASN A 156 14.22 15.11 4.34
CA ASN A 156 13.38 14.22 3.51
C ASN A 156 12.67 14.98 2.38
N ARG A 157 12.71 16.32 2.36
CA ARG A 157 12.07 17.16 1.32
C ARG A 157 12.63 16.96 -0.08
N ILE A 158 13.74 16.27 -0.22
CA ILE A 158 14.32 15.86 -1.52
C ILE A 158 13.51 14.76 -2.20
N LEU A 159 12.55 14.15 -1.50
CA LEU A 159 11.78 12.98 -1.95
C LEU A 159 10.34 13.37 -2.34
N THR A 160 9.82 12.69 -3.34
CA THR A 160 8.39 12.50 -3.60
C THR A 160 8.12 10.99 -3.56
N CYS A 161 7.25 10.55 -2.68
CA CYS A 161 7.00 9.16 -2.37
C CYS A 161 5.52 8.83 -2.56
N ALA A 162 5.22 7.70 -3.20
CA ALA A 162 3.87 7.18 -3.37
C ALA A 162 3.80 5.77 -2.79
N ALA A 163 3.06 5.58 -1.72
CA ALA A 163 2.99 4.34 -0.95
C ALA A 163 1.59 3.72 -0.97
N VAL A 164 1.55 2.41 -1.12
CA VAL A 164 0.32 1.61 -1.09
C VAL A 164 0.50 0.46 -0.11
N PRO A 165 -0.38 0.32 0.91
CA PRO A 165 -0.35 -0.80 1.83
C PRO A 165 -0.61 -2.13 1.12
N ILE A 166 0.07 -3.18 1.56
CA ILE A 166 -0.12 -4.58 1.15
C ILE A 166 -0.85 -5.29 2.28
N THR A 167 -1.96 -5.95 1.97
CA THR A 167 -2.75 -6.71 2.95
C THR A 167 -2.88 -8.17 2.52
N ASP A 168 -3.09 -9.05 3.51
CA ASP A 168 -3.44 -10.44 3.23
C ASP A 168 -4.94 -10.61 2.96
N SER A 169 -5.35 -11.86 2.73
CA SER A 169 -6.74 -12.27 2.50
C SER A 169 -7.67 -12.10 3.71
N GLU A 170 -7.14 -11.78 4.88
CA GLU A 170 -7.88 -11.48 6.11
C GLU A 170 -7.92 -9.97 6.39
N GLY A 171 -7.31 -9.15 5.52
CA GLY A 171 -7.22 -7.70 5.68
C GLY A 171 -6.12 -7.23 6.64
N ARG A 172 -5.23 -8.14 7.09
CA ARG A 172 -4.09 -7.76 7.95
C ARG A 172 -3.01 -7.08 7.14
N MET A 173 -2.42 -6.03 7.69
CA MET A 173 -1.31 -5.31 7.10
C MET A 173 -0.05 -6.20 7.07
N LEU A 174 0.52 -6.44 5.89
CA LEU A 174 1.77 -7.16 5.70
C LEU A 174 2.96 -6.23 5.49
N GLY A 175 2.73 -5.06 4.93
CA GLY A 175 3.77 -4.09 4.61
C GLY A 175 3.28 -3.00 3.67
N VAL A 176 4.24 -2.32 3.05
CA VAL A 176 3.96 -1.24 2.09
C VAL A 176 4.88 -1.36 0.90
N LEU A 177 4.33 -1.18 -0.30
CA LEU A 177 5.09 -0.92 -1.51
C LEU A 177 5.12 0.59 -1.76
N ASP A 178 6.32 1.16 -1.89
CA ASP A 178 6.54 2.59 -2.14
C ASP A 178 7.36 2.80 -3.42
N LEU A 179 7.00 3.83 -4.16
CA LEU A 179 7.82 4.36 -5.25
C LEU A 179 8.28 5.77 -4.86
N SER A 180 9.54 5.88 -4.54
CA SER A 180 10.23 7.13 -4.20
C SER A 180 11.00 7.67 -5.39
N SER A 181 10.93 8.98 -5.61
CA SER A 181 11.64 9.70 -6.68
C SER A 181 12.14 11.06 -6.17
N PRO A 182 13.05 11.73 -6.91
CA PRO A 182 13.42 13.11 -6.59
C PRO A 182 12.20 14.02 -6.52
N ALA A 183 12.18 14.92 -5.52
CA ALA A 183 11.09 15.89 -5.36
C ALA A 183 11.01 16.81 -6.58
N ARG A 184 10.04 16.55 -7.43
CA ARG A 184 9.73 17.27 -8.67
C ARG A 184 8.21 17.34 -8.80
N GLU A 185 7.72 17.58 -10.00
CA GLU A 185 6.30 17.49 -10.27
C GLU A 185 5.78 16.06 -10.08
N VAL A 186 4.73 15.91 -9.24
CA VAL A 186 4.10 14.62 -8.98
C VAL A 186 3.49 14.09 -10.27
N ARG A 187 3.86 12.89 -10.68
CA ARG A 187 3.29 12.22 -11.86
C ARG A 187 1.87 11.73 -11.52
N PRO A 188 0.85 12.12 -12.28
CA PRO A 188 -0.55 11.80 -11.94
C PRO A 188 -0.84 10.29 -11.84
N ASP A 189 -0.09 9.47 -12.59
CA ASP A 189 -0.27 8.02 -12.71
C ASP A 189 0.49 7.20 -11.65
N VAL A 190 1.39 7.84 -10.87
CA VAL A 190 2.31 7.11 -9.96
C VAL A 190 1.58 6.22 -8.97
N LEU A 191 0.54 6.74 -8.33
CA LEU A 191 -0.21 5.98 -7.32
C LEU A 191 -1.00 4.82 -7.94
N ALA A 192 -1.55 5.01 -9.15
CA ALA A 192 -2.26 3.95 -9.87
C ALA A 192 -1.32 2.80 -10.24
N ARG A 193 -0.07 3.10 -10.61
CA ARG A 193 0.96 2.10 -10.94
C ARG A 193 1.41 1.32 -9.73
N VAL A 194 1.69 1.99 -8.61
CA VAL A 194 2.03 1.31 -7.34
C VAL A 194 0.86 0.43 -6.89
N ARG A 195 -0.37 0.90 -7.04
CA ARG A 195 -1.57 0.12 -6.72
C ARG A 195 -1.70 -1.14 -7.58
N ALA A 196 -1.46 -1.03 -8.90
CA ALA A 196 -1.49 -2.19 -9.80
C ALA A 196 -0.42 -3.23 -9.42
N ALA A 197 0.77 -2.77 -9.00
CA ALA A 197 1.82 -3.65 -8.49
C ALA A 197 1.40 -4.34 -7.17
N VAL A 198 0.76 -3.62 -6.26
CA VAL A 198 0.22 -4.21 -5.01
C VAL A 198 -0.91 -5.19 -5.30
N ASP A 199 -1.81 -4.90 -6.24
CA ASP A 199 -2.87 -5.84 -6.63
C ASP A 199 -2.25 -7.18 -7.14
N LEU A 200 -1.13 -7.13 -7.88
CA LEU A 200 -0.40 -8.33 -8.30
C LEU A 200 0.18 -9.10 -7.11
N ILE A 201 0.79 -8.40 -6.14
CA ILE A 201 1.35 -9.02 -4.93
C ILE A 201 0.25 -9.69 -4.11
N GLU A 202 -0.83 -8.98 -3.83
CA GLU A 202 -1.97 -9.48 -3.04
C GLU A 202 -2.65 -10.67 -3.73
N HIS A 203 -2.74 -10.66 -5.07
CA HIS A 203 -3.27 -11.78 -5.85
C HIS A 203 -2.42 -13.04 -5.70
N GLN A 204 -1.08 -12.93 -5.81
CA GLN A 204 -0.16 -14.06 -5.64
C GLN A 204 -0.15 -14.59 -4.20
N LEU A 205 -0.19 -13.71 -3.21
CA LEU A 205 -0.30 -14.10 -1.80
C LEU A 205 -1.60 -14.87 -1.53
N PHE A 206 -2.72 -14.40 -2.11
CA PHE A 206 -4.02 -15.03 -1.99
C PHE A 206 -4.03 -16.44 -2.57
N ASP A 207 -3.54 -16.60 -3.78
CA ASP A 207 -3.48 -17.91 -4.47
C ASP A 207 -2.66 -18.94 -3.68
N THR A 208 -1.52 -18.50 -3.11
CA THR A 208 -0.67 -19.37 -2.29
C THR A 208 -1.35 -19.75 -0.95
N ALA A 209 -2.01 -18.79 -0.30
CA ALA A 209 -2.65 -19.04 1.00
C ALA A 209 -3.89 -19.93 0.89
N HIS A 210 -4.59 -19.89 -0.25
CA HIS A 210 -5.87 -20.57 -0.44
C HIS A 210 -5.84 -21.64 -1.55
N GLU A 211 -4.65 -22.25 -1.78
CA GLU A 211 -4.51 -23.34 -2.75
C GLU A 211 -5.51 -24.50 -2.53
N PRO A 212 -5.77 -24.96 -1.28
CA PRO A 212 -6.70 -26.05 -1.01
C PRO A 212 -8.18 -25.63 -0.96
N CYS A 213 -8.49 -24.34 -1.13
CA CYS A 213 -9.85 -23.83 -1.05
C CYS A 213 -10.52 -23.73 -2.43
N ALA A 214 -11.85 -23.76 -2.44
CA ALA A 214 -12.60 -23.30 -3.59
C ALA A 214 -12.46 -21.78 -3.68
N VAL A 215 -11.95 -21.25 -4.80
CA VAL A 215 -11.75 -19.82 -5.01
C VAL A 215 -12.69 -19.33 -6.10
N LEU A 216 -13.58 -18.41 -5.72
CA LEU A 216 -14.44 -17.68 -6.65
C LEU A 216 -13.73 -16.40 -7.09
N HIS A 217 -13.41 -16.34 -8.39
CA HIS A 217 -12.93 -15.15 -9.06
C HIS A 217 -14.13 -14.36 -9.55
N LEU A 218 -14.15 -13.04 -9.37
CA LEU A 218 -15.25 -12.18 -9.80
C LEU A 218 -14.77 -10.83 -10.32
N HIS A 219 -15.43 -10.33 -11.36
CA HIS A 219 -15.19 -9.00 -11.89
C HIS A 219 -16.47 -8.46 -12.60
N VAL A 220 -16.64 -7.12 -12.61
CA VAL A 220 -17.77 -6.48 -13.32
C VAL A 220 -17.70 -6.69 -14.83
N ASP A 221 -16.49 -6.74 -15.39
CA ASP A 221 -16.24 -7.02 -16.80
C ASP A 221 -15.58 -8.38 -16.96
N ARG A 222 -16.02 -9.16 -17.98
CA ARG A 222 -15.45 -10.48 -18.25
C ARG A 222 -13.95 -10.45 -18.56
N SER A 223 -13.47 -9.38 -19.19
CA SER A 223 -12.04 -9.20 -19.50
C SER A 223 -11.16 -8.97 -18.27
N GLY A 224 -11.75 -8.61 -17.13
CA GLY A 224 -11.05 -8.47 -15.87
C GLY A 224 -10.79 -9.76 -15.11
N LEU A 225 -11.46 -10.87 -15.50
CA LEU A 225 -11.19 -12.18 -14.90
C LEU A 225 -9.80 -12.69 -15.30
N GLY A 226 -9.05 -13.22 -14.33
CA GLY A 226 -7.66 -13.65 -14.49
C GLY A 226 -6.64 -12.52 -14.48
N THR A 227 -7.07 -11.30 -14.14
CA THR A 227 -6.14 -10.16 -13.92
C THR A 227 -5.96 -9.89 -12.43
N PRO A 228 -4.86 -9.25 -12.01
CA PRO A 228 -4.67 -8.89 -10.60
C PRO A 228 -5.75 -7.95 -10.02
N GLY A 229 -6.54 -7.31 -10.89
CA GLY A 229 -7.65 -6.43 -10.48
C GLY A 229 -8.96 -7.14 -10.15
N GLU A 230 -9.04 -8.47 -10.30
CA GLU A 230 -10.24 -9.25 -9.99
C GLU A 230 -10.47 -9.40 -8.48
N GLY A 231 -11.72 -9.57 -8.07
CA GLY A 231 -12.09 -9.97 -6.71
C GLY A 231 -11.89 -11.47 -6.51
N LEU A 232 -11.31 -11.85 -5.38
CA LEU A 232 -11.07 -13.24 -4.99
C LEU A 232 -11.76 -13.53 -3.66
N LEU A 233 -12.53 -14.62 -3.61
CA LEU A 233 -13.18 -15.14 -2.42
C LEU A 233 -12.81 -16.62 -2.24
N ALA A 234 -12.24 -16.97 -1.10
CA ALA A 234 -11.89 -18.36 -0.77
C ALA A 234 -12.95 -18.96 0.16
N PHE A 235 -13.40 -20.16 -0.19
CA PHE A 235 -14.38 -20.92 0.57
C PHE A 235 -13.82 -22.28 1.01
N GLN A 236 -14.03 -22.59 2.29
CA GLN A 236 -13.84 -23.93 2.83
C GLN A 236 -15.23 -24.58 3.02
N GLY A 237 -15.58 -25.53 2.16
CA GLY A 237 -16.99 -25.86 1.96
C GLY A 237 -17.72 -24.65 1.37
N ASP A 238 -18.75 -24.19 2.04
CA ASP A 238 -19.49 -22.95 1.70
C ASP A 238 -19.12 -21.75 2.59
N LEU A 239 -18.25 -21.93 3.60
CA LEU A 239 -17.84 -20.90 4.56
C LEU A 239 -16.76 -20.01 3.93
N LEU A 240 -16.97 -18.68 3.93
CA LEU A 240 -15.99 -17.71 3.47
C LEU A 240 -14.81 -17.64 4.45
N VAL A 241 -13.61 -18.00 3.99
CA VAL A 241 -12.38 -18.01 4.81
C VAL A 241 -11.34 -16.98 4.37
N GLY A 242 -11.50 -16.39 3.20
CA GLY A 242 -10.60 -15.36 2.69
C GLY A 242 -11.25 -14.48 1.63
N ALA A 243 -10.87 -13.22 1.57
CA ALA A 243 -11.28 -12.29 0.53
C ALA A 243 -10.15 -11.29 0.25
N ASN A 244 -9.85 -11.03 -1.04
CA ASN A 244 -8.91 -9.96 -1.34
C ASN A 244 -9.58 -8.58 -1.21
N ARG A 245 -8.79 -7.52 -1.19
CA ARG A 245 -9.27 -6.14 -1.08
C ARG A 245 -10.31 -5.80 -2.14
N ARG A 246 -10.16 -6.29 -3.38
CA ARG A 246 -11.09 -6.04 -4.49
C ARG A 246 -12.46 -6.65 -4.24
N ALA A 247 -12.51 -7.90 -3.76
CA ALA A 247 -13.76 -8.55 -3.39
C ALA A 247 -14.43 -7.88 -2.19
N MET A 248 -13.65 -7.53 -1.16
CA MET A 248 -14.17 -6.79 0.00
C MET A 248 -14.81 -5.47 -0.40
N GLN A 249 -14.17 -4.69 -1.27
CA GLN A 249 -14.70 -3.42 -1.76
C GLN A 249 -15.94 -3.61 -2.65
N ALA A 250 -15.90 -4.57 -3.58
CA ALA A 250 -16.98 -4.82 -4.52
C ALA A 250 -18.27 -5.27 -3.83
N LEU A 251 -18.15 -6.04 -2.75
CA LEU A 251 -19.28 -6.62 -1.99
C LEU A 251 -19.59 -5.84 -0.70
N GLY A 252 -18.85 -4.79 -0.38
CA GLY A 252 -19.03 -4.04 0.88
C GLY A 252 -18.73 -4.86 2.13
N LEU A 253 -17.80 -5.83 2.06
CA LEU A 253 -17.47 -6.72 3.17
C LEU A 253 -16.44 -6.08 4.10
N ALA A 254 -16.62 -6.33 5.40
CA ALA A 254 -15.61 -6.12 6.42
C ALA A 254 -14.86 -7.44 6.72
N ALA A 255 -13.67 -7.36 7.29
CA ALA A 255 -12.89 -8.54 7.69
C ALA A 255 -13.65 -9.45 8.66
N THR A 256 -14.59 -8.91 9.44
CA THR A 256 -15.47 -9.66 10.34
C THR A 256 -16.45 -10.61 9.63
N ALA A 257 -16.59 -10.52 8.31
CA ALA A 257 -17.37 -11.47 7.51
C ALA A 257 -16.67 -12.82 7.34
N LEU A 258 -15.33 -12.84 7.44
CA LEU A 258 -14.52 -14.05 7.31
C LEU A 258 -14.75 -14.99 8.48
N GLY A 259 -14.95 -16.28 8.19
CA GLY A 259 -15.29 -17.28 9.18
C GLY A 259 -16.75 -17.22 9.68
N VAL A 260 -17.56 -16.32 9.14
CA VAL A 260 -18.97 -16.12 9.53
C VAL A 260 -19.91 -16.28 8.34
N TYR A 261 -19.65 -15.60 7.24
CA TYR A 261 -20.53 -15.63 6.06
C TYR A 261 -20.33 -16.89 5.25
N ARG A 262 -21.44 -17.38 4.71
CA ARG A 262 -21.48 -18.47 3.75
C ARG A 262 -21.72 -17.92 2.35
N TYR A 263 -21.49 -18.76 1.33
CA TYR A 263 -21.75 -18.37 -0.07
C TYR A 263 -23.17 -17.80 -0.26
N ALA A 264 -24.18 -18.47 0.30
CA ALA A 264 -25.59 -18.07 0.22
C ALA A 264 -25.91 -16.73 0.93
N ASP A 265 -25.05 -16.24 1.82
CA ASP A 265 -25.20 -14.91 2.43
C ASP A 265 -24.78 -13.80 1.46
N LEU A 266 -23.92 -14.12 0.50
CA LEU A 266 -23.32 -13.19 -0.46
C LEU A 266 -23.99 -13.24 -1.84
N PHE A 267 -24.37 -14.44 -2.28
CA PHE A 267 -24.84 -14.70 -3.65
C PHE A 267 -26.12 -15.54 -3.67
N ASP A 268 -26.82 -15.50 -4.79
CA ASP A 268 -27.95 -16.37 -5.05
C ASP A 268 -27.45 -17.77 -5.45
N GLY A 269 -28.20 -18.81 -5.05
CA GLY A 269 -27.90 -20.21 -5.36
C GLY A 269 -26.81 -20.81 -4.46
N ASP A 270 -26.21 -21.90 -4.92
CA ASP A 270 -25.20 -22.67 -4.20
C ASP A 270 -23.82 -22.56 -4.85
N LEU A 271 -22.76 -22.61 -4.05
CA LEU A 271 -21.37 -22.54 -4.52
C LEU A 271 -21.03 -23.67 -5.52
N GLU A 272 -21.62 -24.87 -5.33
CA GLU A 272 -21.38 -26.00 -6.22
C GLU A 272 -21.87 -25.78 -7.64
N GLN A 273 -22.91 -24.94 -7.80
CA GLN A 273 -23.52 -24.58 -9.08
C GLN A 273 -23.01 -23.24 -9.63
N ALA A 274 -22.14 -22.56 -8.90
CA ALA A 274 -21.56 -21.29 -9.31
C ALA A 274 -20.39 -21.49 -10.28
N PRO A 275 -20.19 -20.59 -11.26
CA PRO A 275 -21.13 -19.58 -11.74
C PRO A 275 -22.30 -20.20 -12.55
N ASP A 276 -23.33 -19.41 -12.88
CA ASP A 276 -24.42 -19.82 -13.74
C ASP A 276 -23.96 -20.20 -15.17
N ALA A 277 -24.88 -20.69 -16.03
CA ALA A 277 -24.58 -21.07 -17.41
C ALA A 277 -24.03 -19.92 -18.28
N ALA A 278 -24.24 -18.66 -17.85
CA ALA A 278 -23.70 -17.48 -18.51
C ALA A 278 -22.34 -17.02 -17.91
N GLY A 279 -21.79 -17.78 -16.97
CA GLY A 279 -20.54 -17.44 -16.30
C GLY A 279 -20.67 -16.27 -15.34
N ARG A 280 -21.80 -16.16 -14.62
CA ARG A 280 -22.08 -15.02 -13.71
C ARG A 280 -22.54 -15.49 -12.35
N VAL A 281 -22.36 -14.62 -11.35
CA VAL A 281 -22.94 -14.74 -10.01
C VAL A 281 -23.76 -13.47 -9.70
N HIS A 282 -24.86 -13.66 -8.99
CA HIS A 282 -25.77 -12.59 -8.60
C HIS A 282 -25.60 -12.32 -7.11
N ALA A 283 -25.05 -11.17 -6.76
CA ALA A 283 -24.86 -10.79 -5.36
C ALA A 283 -26.20 -10.40 -4.73
N ARG A 284 -26.38 -10.72 -3.44
CA ARG A 284 -27.56 -10.34 -2.65
C ARG A 284 -27.84 -8.83 -2.65
N GLY A 285 -26.81 -8.02 -2.84
CA GLY A 285 -26.93 -6.57 -3.02
C GLY A 285 -27.39 -6.12 -4.39
N GLY A 286 -27.78 -7.06 -5.30
CA GLY A 286 -28.31 -6.79 -6.63
C GLY A 286 -27.25 -6.59 -7.72
N ALA A 287 -25.97 -6.59 -7.39
CA ALA A 287 -24.89 -6.52 -8.38
C ALA A 287 -24.68 -7.87 -9.08
N ILE A 288 -24.31 -7.83 -10.37
CA ILE A 288 -23.98 -9.02 -11.16
C ILE A 288 -22.52 -8.96 -11.53
N TYR A 289 -21.81 -10.08 -11.30
CA TYR A 289 -20.39 -10.21 -11.65
C TYR A 289 -20.18 -11.36 -12.63
N HIS A 290 -19.29 -11.19 -13.58
CA HIS A 290 -18.68 -12.33 -14.26
C HIS A 290 -17.83 -13.10 -13.25
N ALA A 291 -17.90 -14.42 -13.30
CA ALA A 291 -17.23 -15.26 -12.32
C ALA A 291 -16.62 -16.53 -12.91
N ARG A 292 -15.62 -17.04 -12.20
CA ARG A 292 -15.01 -18.36 -12.43
C ARG A 292 -14.72 -18.98 -11.07
N LEU A 293 -15.08 -20.25 -10.91
CA LEU A 293 -14.75 -21.03 -9.71
C LEU A 293 -13.56 -21.94 -9.99
N ARG A 294 -12.49 -21.79 -9.20
CA ARG A 294 -11.37 -22.75 -9.09
C ARG A 294 -11.64 -23.66 -7.89
N ARG A 295 -11.52 -24.96 -8.11
CA ARG A 295 -11.66 -26.00 -7.07
C ARG A 295 -10.33 -26.66 -6.80
#